data_0d4bf66b4e20435cd567062b868dedd2
#
_entry.id   0d4bf66b4e20435cd567062b868dedd2
#
_cell.length_a   1.000
_cell.length_b   1.000
_cell.length_c   1.000
_cell.angle_alpha   90.00
_cell.angle_beta   90.00
_cell.angle_gamma   90.00
#
_symmetry.space_group_name_H-M   'P 1'
#
loop_
_entity.id
_entity.type
_entity.pdbx_description
1 polymer ?
#
loop_
_entity_poly.entity_id
_entity_poly.type
_entity_poly.pdbx_seq_one_letter_code
_entity_poly.pdbx_strand_id
1 'polypeptide(L)'
;MVKSELALRLAARNKHLVYKDARIVVDLIIVAMIDALVQERRIEFRDFGSFSLRQRKPRKARNPRNGAVVNVQSKPRIYFRSNGELKQRVNASLGKTSIQ
;
A
#
# COMPACT_ATOMS: atom_id res chain seq x y z
N MET A 1 9.78 8.21 0.32
CA MET A 1 10.78 7.20 -0.09
C MET A 1 10.40 6.63 -1.44
N VAL A 2 11.38 6.49 -2.32
CA VAL A 2 11.16 5.93 -3.67
C VAL A 2 11.89 4.59 -3.78
N LYS A 3 11.62 3.84 -4.87
CA LYS A 3 12.25 2.53 -5.05
C LYS A 3 13.78 2.56 -5.01
N SER A 4 14.38 3.55 -5.62
CA SER A 4 15.84 3.67 -5.63
C SER A 4 16.42 3.84 -4.23
N GLU A 5 15.75 4.61 -3.40
CA GLU A 5 16.16 4.77 -2.01
C GLU A 5 15.99 3.48 -1.22
N LEU A 6 14.89 2.76 -1.44
CA LEU A 6 14.68 1.47 -0.80
C LEU A 6 15.78 0.47 -1.20
N ALA A 7 16.16 0.45 -2.47
CA ALA A 7 17.24 -0.41 -2.95
C ALA A 7 18.58 -0.05 -2.33
N LEU A 8 18.87 1.25 -2.17
CA LEU A 8 20.07 1.70 -1.48
C LEU A 8 20.11 1.23 -0.04
N ARG A 9 19.01 1.34 0.67
CA ARG A 9 18.90 0.87 2.06
C ARG A 9 19.06 -0.64 2.16
N LEU A 10 18.51 -1.37 1.21
CA LEU A 10 18.64 -2.83 1.17
C LEU A 10 20.11 -3.23 0.93
N ALA A 11 20.79 -2.59 -0.02
CA ALA A 11 22.18 -2.85 -0.29
C ALA A 11 23.08 -2.50 0.91
N ALA A 12 22.76 -1.41 1.61
CA ALA A 12 23.51 -0.99 2.78
C ALA A 12 23.46 -2.00 3.92
N ARG A 13 22.34 -2.71 4.05
CA ARG A 13 22.16 -3.73 5.09
C ARG A 13 22.68 -5.11 4.73
N ASN A 14 22.99 -5.33 3.45
CA ASN A 14 23.44 -6.63 2.94
C ASN A 14 24.72 -6.45 2.15
N LYS A 15 25.85 -6.67 2.80
CA LYS A 15 27.17 -6.40 2.22
C LYS A 15 27.47 -7.15 0.93
N HIS A 16 26.81 -8.29 0.73
CA HIS A 16 27.00 -9.11 -0.48
C HIS A 16 26.06 -8.74 -1.60
N LEU A 17 25.16 -7.79 -1.37
CA LEU A 17 24.15 -7.38 -2.34
C LEU A 17 24.53 -6.00 -2.90
N VAL A 18 24.94 -5.98 -4.15
CA VAL A 18 25.26 -4.71 -4.81
C VAL A 18 23.97 -3.98 -5.19
N TYR A 19 24.08 -2.66 -5.35
CA TYR A 19 22.92 -1.82 -5.63
C TYR A 19 22.13 -2.28 -6.86
N LYS A 20 22.82 -2.66 -7.93
CA LYS A 20 22.16 -3.14 -9.15
C LYS A 20 21.24 -4.34 -8.85
N ASP A 21 21.74 -5.29 -8.06
CA ASP A 21 20.95 -6.46 -7.69
C ASP A 21 19.86 -6.11 -6.70
N ALA A 22 20.11 -5.18 -5.79
CA ALA A 22 19.08 -4.70 -4.87
C ALA A 22 17.92 -4.04 -5.61
N ARG A 23 18.18 -3.31 -6.69
CA ARG A 23 17.14 -2.75 -7.54
C ARG A 23 16.29 -3.84 -8.17
N ILE A 24 16.91 -4.88 -8.66
CA ILE A 24 16.19 -6.02 -9.25
C ILE A 24 15.30 -6.68 -8.19
N VAL A 25 15.81 -6.90 -7.01
CA VAL A 25 15.04 -7.51 -5.91
C VAL A 25 13.82 -6.67 -5.56
N VAL A 26 14.00 -5.37 -5.40
CA VAL A 26 12.89 -4.45 -5.10
C VAL A 26 11.84 -4.48 -6.20
N ASP A 27 12.26 -4.44 -7.46
CA ASP A 27 11.33 -4.49 -8.59
C ASP A 27 10.55 -5.81 -8.63
N LEU A 28 11.22 -6.93 -8.36
CA LEU A 28 10.56 -8.24 -8.34
C LEU A 28 9.51 -8.33 -7.24
N ILE A 29 9.80 -7.78 -6.07
CA ILE A 29 8.85 -7.75 -4.96
C ILE A 29 7.62 -6.93 -5.34
N ILE A 30 7.82 -5.76 -5.92
CA ILE A 30 6.72 -4.88 -6.30
C ILE A 30 5.87 -5.52 -7.40
N VAL A 31 6.49 -6.13 -8.40
CA VAL A 31 5.77 -6.84 -9.46
C VAL A 31 4.94 -7.98 -8.88
N ALA A 32 5.50 -8.76 -7.95
CA ALA A 32 4.77 -9.83 -7.29
C ALA A 32 3.55 -9.31 -6.52
N MET A 33 3.70 -8.15 -5.86
CA MET A 33 2.59 -7.53 -5.15
C MET A 33 1.51 -7.05 -6.12
N ILE A 34 1.89 -6.43 -7.22
CA ILE A 34 0.95 -6.00 -8.24
C ILE A 34 0.18 -7.20 -8.79
N ASP A 35 0.88 -8.26 -9.15
CA ASP A 35 0.25 -9.47 -9.70
C ASP A 35 -0.74 -10.08 -8.70
N ALA A 36 -0.37 -10.13 -7.43
CA ALA A 36 -1.26 -10.66 -6.39
C ALA A 36 -2.55 -9.82 -6.29
N LEU A 37 -2.42 -8.51 -6.28
CA LEU A 37 -3.58 -7.61 -6.16
C LEU A 37 -4.45 -7.65 -7.42
N VAL A 38 -3.85 -7.75 -8.59
CA VAL A 38 -4.60 -7.91 -9.84
C VAL A 38 -5.42 -9.20 -9.83
N GLN A 39 -4.93 -10.25 -9.20
CA GLN A 39 -5.65 -11.50 -9.02
C GLN A 39 -6.59 -11.51 -7.81
N GLU A 40 -6.80 -10.37 -7.21
CA GLU A 40 -7.67 -10.19 -6.04
C GLU A 40 -7.20 -10.97 -4.83
N ARG A 41 -5.91 -11.23 -4.73
CA ARG A 41 -5.32 -11.89 -3.57
C ARG A 41 -4.96 -10.89 -2.51
N ARG A 42 -5.16 -11.28 -1.25
CA ARG A 42 -4.70 -10.51 -0.12
C ARG A 42 -3.19 -10.73 0.09
N ILE A 43 -2.47 -9.64 0.34
CA ILE A 43 -1.06 -9.70 0.71
C ILE A 43 -0.97 -9.40 2.20
N GLU A 44 -0.30 -10.26 2.94
CA GLU A 44 -0.10 -10.05 4.36
C GLU A 44 1.38 -10.12 4.70
N PHE A 45 1.90 -9.04 5.28
CA PHE A 45 3.25 -9.00 5.80
C PHE A 45 3.19 -8.99 7.32
N ARG A 46 3.74 -10.02 7.92
CA ARG A 46 3.79 -10.13 9.38
C ARG A 46 4.51 -8.92 9.96
N ASP A 47 3.98 -8.38 11.06
CA ASP A 47 4.52 -7.24 11.77
C ASP A 47 4.51 -5.93 10.98
N PHE A 48 3.83 -5.89 9.85
CA PHE A 48 3.70 -4.69 9.05
C PHE A 48 2.24 -4.37 8.77
N GLY A 49 1.58 -5.17 7.97
CA GLY A 49 0.18 -4.95 7.62
C GLY A 49 -0.27 -5.82 6.48
N SER A 50 -1.42 -5.50 5.95
CA SER A 50 -2.00 -6.25 4.85
C SER A 50 -2.54 -5.32 3.77
N PHE A 51 -2.43 -5.77 2.53
CA PHE A 51 -3.04 -5.13 1.36
C PHE A 51 -4.16 -6.01 0.86
N SER A 52 -5.28 -5.42 0.55
CA SER A 52 -6.42 -6.14 -0.02
C SER A 52 -7.19 -5.23 -0.95
N LEU A 53 -8.04 -5.83 -1.77
CA LEU A 53 -8.97 -5.07 -2.59
C LEU A 53 -10.30 -4.99 -1.88
N ARG A 54 -10.90 -3.80 -1.94
CA ARG A 54 -12.27 -3.58 -1.49
C ARG A 54 -13.06 -2.99 -2.63
N GLN A 55 -14.24 -3.54 -2.85
CA GLN A 55 -15.18 -3.01 -3.82
C GLN A 55 -16.28 -2.29 -3.07
N ARG A 56 -16.55 -1.06 -3.49
CA ARG A 56 -17.74 -0.36 -3.01
C ARG A 56 -18.95 -0.84 -3.79
N LYS A 57 -20.09 -0.96 -3.09
CA LYS A 57 -21.33 -1.29 -3.77
C LYS A 57 -21.69 -0.19 -4.77
N PRO A 58 -22.29 -0.53 -5.92
CA PRO A 58 -22.84 0.47 -6.81
C PRO A 58 -23.82 1.36 -6.05
N ARG A 59 -23.80 2.62 -6.35
CA ARG A 59 -24.68 3.59 -5.70
C ARG A 59 -25.31 4.50 -6.73
N LYS A 60 -26.43 5.08 -6.36
CA LYS A 60 -27.07 6.11 -7.15
C LYS A 60 -26.58 7.48 -6.66
N ALA A 61 -26.21 8.33 -7.59
CA ALA A 61 -25.82 9.69 -7.31
C ALA A 61 -26.63 10.62 -8.18
N ARG A 62 -26.80 11.87 -7.74
CA ARG A 62 -27.50 12.88 -8.54
C ARG A 62 -26.51 13.76 -9.25
N ASN A 63 -26.81 14.05 -10.52
CA ASN A 63 -26.03 15.01 -11.27
C ASN A 63 -26.33 16.41 -10.71
N PRO A 64 -25.33 17.17 -10.26
CA PRO A 64 -25.55 18.48 -9.68
C PRO A 64 -26.10 19.51 -10.68
N ARG A 65 -25.98 19.28 -11.99
CA ARG A 65 -26.49 20.22 -13.00
C ARG A 65 -27.98 20.14 -13.22
N ASN A 66 -28.52 18.92 -13.24
CA ASN A 66 -29.94 18.70 -13.63
C ASN A 66 -30.69 17.85 -12.64
N GLY A 67 -30.07 17.40 -11.58
CA GLY A 67 -30.70 16.54 -10.59
C GLY A 67 -31.00 15.12 -11.04
N ALA A 68 -30.57 14.73 -12.24
CA ALA A 68 -30.81 13.38 -12.75
C ALA A 68 -30.06 12.34 -11.91
N VAL A 69 -30.71 11.18 -11.73
CA VAL A 69 -30.10 10.06 -11.00
C VAL A 69 -29.14 9.34 -11.94
N VAL A 70 -27.90 9.19 -11.50
CA VAL A 70 -26.86 8.50 -12.24
C VAL A 70 -26.41 7.30 -11.44
N ASN A 71 -26.29 6.15 -12.11
CA ASN A 71 -25.72 4.96 -11.49
C ASN A 71 -24.21 5.06 -11.47
N VAL A 72 -23.63 5.05 -10.27
CA VAL A 72 -22.19 5.02 -10.08
C VAL A 72 -21.76 3.58 -9.89
N GLN A 73 -20.97 3.05 -10.82
CA GLN A 73 -20.47 1.69 -10.71
C GLN A 73 -19.42 1.60 -9.61
N SER A 74 -19.35 0.44 -8.96
CA SER A 74 -18.31 0.20 -7.99
C SER A 74 -16.97 0.06 -8.68
N LYS A 75 -15.95 0.69 -8.09
CA LYS A 75 -14.56 0.53 -8.53
C LYS A 75 -13.78 -0.14 -7.41
N PRO A 76 -12.96 -1.15 -7.73
CA PRO A 76 -12.11 -1.74 -6.70
C PRO A 76 -11.09 -0.72 -6.21
N ARG A 77 -10.82 -0.76 -4.92
CA ARG A 77 -9.81 0.09 -4.28
C ARG A 77 -8.82 -0.76 -3.52
N ILE A 78 -7.57 -0.36 -3.57
CA ILE A 78 -6.54 -1.00 -2.76
C ILE A 78 -6.66 -0.43 -1.35
N TYR A 79 -6.77 -1.33 -0.39
CA TYR A 79 -6.89 -0.99 1.02
C TYR A 79 -5.70 -1.55 1.77
N PHE A 80 -5.01 -0.69 2.50
CA PHE A 80 -3.92 -1.09 3.38
C PHE A 80 -4.37 -0.98 4.83
N ARG A 81 -4.16 -2.04 5.59
CA ARG A 81 -4.39 -2.06 7.03
C ARG A 81 -3.08 -2.33 7.74
N SER A 82 -2.62 -1.37 8.54
CA SER A 82 -1.45 -1.58 9.38
C SER A 82 -1.78 -2.52 10.52
N ASN A 83 -0.82 -3.35 10.91
CA ASN A 83 -1.00 -4.16 12.11
C ASN A 83 -0.72 -3.33 13.37
N GLY A 84 -0.98 -3.95 14.55
CA GLY A 84 -0.83 -3.24 15.81
C GLY A 84 0.59 -2.77 16.09
N GLU A 85 1.57 -3.58 15.74
CA GLU A 85 2.98 -3.24 15.98
C GLU A 85 3.43 -2.04 15.16
N LEU A 86 3.07 -1.99 13.88
CA LEU A 86 3.39 -0.84 13.04
C LEU A 86 2.72 0.42 13.57
N LYS A 87 1.44 0.32 13.94
CA LYS A 87 0.72 1.44 14.55
C LYS A 87 1.42 1.96 15.80
N GLN A 88 1.83 1.06 16.68
CA GLN A 88 2.50 1.46 17.91
C GLN A 88 3.82 2.15 17.65
N ARG A 89 4.60 1.66 16.69
CA ARG A 89 5.89 2.26 16.36
C ARG A 89 5.73 3.65 15.75
N VAL A 90 4.75 3.83 14.87
CA VAL A 90 4.46 5.13 14.28
C VAL A 90 3.95 6.10 15.34
N ASN A 91 3.02 5.66 16.18
CA ASN A 91 2.45 6.50 17.23
C ASN A 91 3.51 6.89 18.27
N ALA A 92 4.40 5.98 18.62
CA ALA A 92 5.48 6.27 19.55
C ALA A 92 6.42 7.35 19.00
N SER A 93 6.73 7.28 17.70
CA SER A 93 7.56 8.28 17.07
C SER A 93 6.88 9.65 17.02
N LEU A 94 5.61 9.69 16.63
CA LEU A 94 4.83 10.93 16.56
C LEU A 94 4.45 11.45 17.94
N GLY A 95 4.21 10.56 18.90
CA GLY A 95 3.88 10.96 20.26
C GLY A 95 4.97 11.81 20.92
N LYS A 96 6.21 11.63 20.53
CA LYS A 96 7.32 12.45 21.04
C LYS A 96 7.25 13.90 20.60
N THR A 97 6.51 14.19 19.56
CA THR A 97 6.35 15.57 19.07
C THR A 97 5.12 16.26 19.64
N SER A 98 4.34 15.55 20.43
CA SER A 98 3.14 16.08 21.10
C SER A 98 2.08 16.60 20.15
N ILE A 99 1.99 16.09 18.98
CA ILE A 99 0.95 16.46 18.05
C ILE A 99 -0.28 15.63 18.34
N GLN A 100 -1.35 16.29 18.64
CA GLN A 100 -2.62 15.63 18.91
C GLN A 100 -3.75 16.31 18.19
#